data_f665c71fbc25d1e9844db249c8436c35
#
_entry.id   f665c71fbc25d1e9844db249c8436c35
#
_cell.length_a   1.000
_cell.length_b   1.000
_cell.length_c   1.000
_cell.angle_alpha   90.00
_cell.angle_beta   90.00
_cell.angle_gamma   90.00
#
_symmetry.space_group_name_H-M   'P 1'
#
loop_
_entity.id
_entity.type
_entity.pdbx_description
1 polymer ?
#
loop_
_entity_poly.entity_id
_entity_poly.type
_entity_poly.pdbx_seq_one_letter_code
_entity_poly.pdbx_strand_id
1 'polypeptide(L)'
;TLPMMTSCCPGWVNFVEKVHPEIIPNLSTTRSPQAIFGSLAKTWFAREHGINPDKLRFISIMPCTAKKDEAARSQLKNDGMPDTDLVLTVREFARVLRRHGIDLLQIAESEFDSPFMSQNTGAGAIFGVTGGVMEAAVRTVYHVVTGKELGHVVYEPARGKQWVKEGTVDLGEKGKVKIAVVHGLANVEKILEEIREGKCEYHFIEVMACPGGCVDGGGTIRAKNSYLDKMDARTQSIYRIDADRPIRQSHRNPDVIRLYDEFLEKPLSHRAETLLHTNYKDRQQKRRNPGIAEIWEKVRLG
;
A
#
# COMPACT_ATOMS: atom_id res chain seq x y z
N THR A 1 -17.59 -5.93 -1.81
CA THR A 1 -18.49 -5.19 -0.90
C THR A 1 -18.08 -3.72 -0.90
N LEU A 2 -19.06 -2.82 -0.95
CA LEU A 2 -18.81 -1.38 -0.79
C LEU A 2 -19.04 -0.97 0.67
N PRO A 3 -18.30 0.02 1.17
CA PRO A 3 -17.14 0.64 0.51
C PRO A 3 -15.99 -0.35 0.35
N MET A 4 -15.23 -0.25 -0.74
CA MET A 4 -13.98 -0.98 -0.85
C MET A 4 -12.87 -0.21 -0.14
N MET A 5 -12.04 -0.91 0.63
CA MET A 5 -10.93 -0.30 1.38
C MET A 5 -9.58 -0.81 0.87
N THR A 6 -8.58 0.06 0.82
CA THR A 6 -7.22 -0.36 0.42
C THR A 6 -6.63 -1.38 1.37
N SER A 7 -5.72 -2.22 0.89
CA SER A 7 -5.10 -3.32 1.63
C SER A 7 -3.57 -3.36 1.53
N CYS A 8 -2.96 -2.37 0.89
CA CYS A 8 -1.52 -2.30 0.72
C CYS A 8 -0.74 -1.98 2.02
N CYS A 9 -1.43 -1.47 3.06
CA CYS A 9 -0.84 -1.16 4.35
C CYS A 9 -0.98 -2.34 5.32
N PRO A 10 0.10 -3.10 5.62
CA PRO A 10 -0.01 -4.29 6.49
C PRO A 10 -0.31 -3.94 7.95
N GLY A 11 -0.03 -2.73 8.40
CA GLY A 11 -0.47 -2.24 9.71
C GLY A 11 -1.99 -2.14 9.81
N TRP A 12 -2.62 -1.63 8.77
CA TRP A 12 -4.07 -1.56 8.63
C TRP A 12 -4.69 -2.97 8.51
N VAL A 13 -4.17 -3.80 7.61
CA VAL A 13 -4.66 -5.17 7.43
C VAL A 13 -4.59 -5.97 8.73
N ASN A 14 -3.48 -5.86 9.46
CA ASN A 14 -3.34 -6.48 10.79
C ASN A 14 -4.36 -5.97 11.80
N PHE A 15 -4.68 -4.68 11.75
CA PHE A 15 -5.69 -4.08 12.62
C PHE A 15 -7.08 -4.65 12.31
N VAL A 16 -7.45 -4.73 11.05
CA VAL A 16 -8.72 -5.35 10.63
C VAL A 16 -8.78 -6.82 11.08
N GLU A 17 -7.80 -7.63 10.72
CA GLU A 17 -7.82 -9.06 11.04
C GLU A 17 -7.87 -9.36 12.55
N LYS A 18 -7.29 -8.48 13.38
CA LYS A 18 -7.20 -8.73 14.83
C LYS A 18 -8.25 -8.04 15.67
N VAL A 19 -8.79 -6.93 15.19
CA VAL A 19 -9.70 -6.07 15.96
C VAL A 19 -11.09 -6.00 15.32
N HIS A 20 -11.15 -5.93 14.00
CA HIS A 20 -12.38 -5.69 13.23
C HIS A 20 -12.57 -6.70 12.09
N PRO A 21 -12.56 -8.01 12.34
CA PRO A 21 -12.64 -9.01 11.27
C PRO A 21 -13.92 -8.94 10.44
N GLU A 22 -14.97 -8.32 10.95
CA GLU A 22 -16.21 -8.03 10.23
C GLU A 22 -16.00 -7.11 9.01
N ILE A 23 -14.89 -6.37 8.99
CA ILE A 23 -14.50 -5.45 7.89
C ILE A 23 -13.68 -6.16 6.80
N ILE A 24 -13.24 -7.40 7.02
CA ILE A 24 -12.49 -8.17 6.01
C ILE A 24 -13.17 -8.17 4.64
N PRO A 25 -14.50 -8.34 4.51
CA PRO A 25 -15.16 -8.29 3.20
C PRO A 25 -15.05 -6.96 2.45
N ASN A 26 -14.70 -5.90 3.13
CA ASN A 26 -14.49 -4.57 2.55
C ASN A 26 -13.05 -4.34 2.07
N LEU A 27 -12.09 -5.17 2.48
CA LEU A 27 -10.71 -5.04 2.04
C LEU A 27 -10.57 -5.44 0.57
N SER A 28 -9.81 -4.65 -0.19
CA SER A 28 -9.36 -5.05 -1.51
C SER A 28 -8.53 -6.33 -1.42
N THR A 29 -8.75 -7.28 -2.30
CA THR A 29 -7.97 -8.51 -2.37
C THR A 29 -6.63 -8.32 -3.06
N THR A 30 -6.36 -7.16 -3.67
CA THR A 30 -5.09 -6.85 -4.33
C THR A 30 -3.95 -6.93 -3.32
N ARG A 31 -2.91 -7.71 -3.66
CA ARG A 31 -1.66 -7.75 -2.88
C ARG A 31 -1.02 -6.36 -2.81
N SER A 32 -0.20 -6.13 -1.80
CA SER A 32 0.59 -4.90 -1.75
C SER A 32 1.63 -4.84 -2.87
N PRO A 33 2.12 -3.64 -3.24
CA PRO A 33 3.19 -3.51 -4.24
C PRO A 33 4.42 -4.38 -3.94
N GLN A 34 4.81 -4.53 -2.67
CA GLN A 34 5.90 -5.44 -2.28
C GLN A 34 5.59 -6.89 -2.64
N ALA A 35 4.42 -7.38 -2.29
CA ALA A 35 4.05 -8.77 -2.55
C ALA A 35 3.80 -9.03 -4.05
N ILE A 36 3.22 -8.07 -4.77
CA ILE A 36 3.08 -8.13 -6.24
C ILE A 36 4.45 -8.24 -6.90
N PHE A 37 5.37 -7.35 -6.54
CA PHE A 37 6.69 -7.34 -7.17
C PHE A 37 7.48 -8.62 -6.86
N GLY A 38 7.43 -9.11 -5.63
CA GLY A 38 8.06 -10.38 -5.25
C GLY A 38 7.47 -11.58 -5.99
N SER A 39 6.13 -11.63 -6.11
CA SER A 39 5.43 -12.66 -6.89
C SER A 39 5.86 -12.65 -8.35
N LEU A 40 5.91 -11.48 -8.99
CA LEU A 40 6.32 -11.34 -10.38
C LEU A 40 7.82 -11.63 -10.59
N ALA A 41 8.66 -11.24 -9.63
CA ALA A 41 10.10 -11.55 -9.69
C ALA A 41 10.35 -13.06 -9.69
N LYS A 42 9.64 -13.81 -8.86
CA LYS A 42 9.79 -15.28 -8.76
C LYS A 42 9.04 -16.07 -9.83
N THR A 43 8.20 -15.43 -10.60
CA THR A 43 7.45 -16.07 -11.70
C THR A 43 7.91 -15.54 -13.05
N TRP A 44 7.49 -14.36 -13.44
CA TRP A 44 7.75 -13.81 -14.76
C TRP A 44 9.24 -13.53 -14.99
N PHE A 45 9.89 -12.74 -14.10
CA PHE A 45 11.31 -12.43 -14.23
C PHE A 45 12.19 -13.70 -14.23
N ALA A 46 11.93 -14.61 -13.30
CA ALA A 46 12.66 -15.88 -13.24
C ALA A 46 12.53 -16.69 -14.55
N ARG A 47 11.31 -16.74 -15.10
CA ARG A 47 11.04 -17.39 -16.40
C ARG A 47 11.80 -16.72 -17.56
N GLU A 48 11.70 -15.39 -17.68
CA GLU A 48 12.33 -14.63 -18.78
C GLU A 48 13.86 -14.77 -18.79
N HIS A 49 14.47 -14.96 -17.61
CA HIS A 49 15.92 -15.07 -17.46
C HIS A 49 16.40 -16.52 -17.27
N GLY A 50 15.52 -17.52 -17.36
CA GLY A 50 15.89 -18.93 -17.14
C GLY A 50 16.45 -19.22 -15.75
N ILE A 51 16.05 -18.42 -14.74
CA ILE A 51 16.52 -18.55 -13.36
C ILE A 51 15.59 -19.52 -12.62
N ASN A 52 16.18 -20.48 -11.90
CA ASN A 52 15.40 -21.29 -10.97
C ASN A 52 14.87 -20.38 -9.81
N PRO A 53 13.54 -20.27 -9.63
CA PRO A 53 12.96 -19.43 -8.59
C PRO A 53 13.46 -19.72 -7.17
N ASP A 54 13.81 -20.98 -6.86
CA ASP A 54 14.38 -21.37 -5.57
C ASP A 54 15.73 -20.71 -5.27
N LYS A 55 16.46 -20.33 -6.31
CA LYS A 55 17.76 -19.64 -6.20
C LYS A 55 17.62 -18.12 -6.18
N LEU A 56 16.46 -17.57 -6.55
CA LEU A 56 16.21 -16.15 -6.54
C LEU A 56 15.88 -15.68 -5.12
N ARG A 57 16.48 -14.59 -4.69
CA ARG A 57 16.16 -13.94 -3.41
C ARG A 57 15.64 -12.54 -3.68
N PHE A 58 14.37 -12.30 -3.35
CA PHE A 58 13.74 -10.99 -3.44
C PHE A 58 13.86 -10.26 -2.09
N ILE A 59 14.64 -9.19 -2.10
CA ILE A 59 14.88 -8.35 -0.92
C ILE A 59 14.21 -7.00 -1.13
N SER A 60 13.37 -6.57 -0.21
CA SER A 60 12.74 -5.26 -0.25
C SER A 60 13.31 -4.31 0.79
N ILE A 61 13.48 -3.04 0.43
CA ILE A 61 13.90 -1.96 1.35
C ILE A 61 12.69 -1.08 1.57
N MET A 62 12.18 -1.06 2.82
CA MET A 62 10.87 -0.47 3.13
C MET A 62 10.94 0.57 4.26
N PRO A 63 10.17 1.64 4.18
CA PRO A 63 10.00 2.59 5.28
C PRO A 63 9.15 2.02 6.44
N CYS A 64 8.78 0.75 6.39
CA CYS A 64 7.75 0.12 7.18
C CYS A 64 8.27 -1.13 7.91
N THR A 65 7.99 -1.27 9.21
CA THR A 65 8.30 -2.48 9.98
C THR A 65 7.26 -3.59 9.78
N ALA A 66 6.00 -3.24 9.55
CA ALA A 66 4.92 -4.19 9.35
C ALA A 66 5.04 -4.97 8.01
N LYS A 67 5.84 -4.49 7.06
CA LYS A 67 6.18 -5.24 5.85
C LYS A 67 6.94 -6.53 6.11
N LYS A 68 7.63 -6.65 7.26
CA LYS A 68 8.23 -7.90 7.72
C LYS A 68 7.18 -8.95 8.09
N ASP A 69 6.11 -8.52 8.80
CA ASP A 69 4.98 -9.40 9.10
C ASP A 69 4.22 -9.80 7.83
N GLU A 70 4.04 -8.89 6.89
CA GLU A 70 3.43 -9.18 5.60
C GLU A 70 4.23 -10.25 4.83
N ALA A 71 5.55 -10.12 4.72
CA ALA A 71 6.40 -11.08 4.03
C ALA A 71 6.34 -12.49 4.66
N ALA A 72 6.06 -12.60 5.96
CA ALA A 72 5.94 -13.86 6.67
C ALA A 72 4.56 -14.54 6.51
N ARG A 73 3.60 -13.92 5.84
CA ARG A 73 2.24 -14.46 5.69
C ARG A 73 2.21 -15.70 4.80
N SER A 74 1.52 -16.74 5.27
CA SER A 74 1.45 -18.02 4.56
C SER A 74 0.75 -17.95 3.21
N GLN A 75 -0.16 -16.98 3.02
CA GLN A 75 -0.89 -16.79 1.77
C GLN A 75 -0.13 -15.95 0.72
N LEU A 76 1.00 -15.35 1.08
CA LEU A 76 1.88 -14.62 0.16
C LEU A 76 3.06 -15.50 -0.26
N LYS A 77 2.70 -16.57 -0.97
CA LYS A 77 3.62 -17.58 -1.49
C LYS A 77 3.16 -18.05 -2.85
N ASN A 78 4.10 -18.41 -3.70
CA ASN A 78 3.87 -19.12 -4.95
C ASN A 78 4.59 -20.46 -4.87
N ASP A 79 3.90 -21.56 -5.10
CA ASP A 79 4.44 -22.92 -5.02
C ASP A 79 5.25 -23.21 -3.74
N GLY A 80 4.77 -22.69 -2.60
CA GLY A 80 5.43 -22.84 -1.31
C GLY A 80 6.58 -21.85 -1.04
N MET A 81 7.06 -21.13 -2.03
CA MET A 81 8.11 -20.12 -1.90
C MET A 81 7.51 -18.78 -1.48
N PRO A 82 8.10 -18.06 -0.51
CA PRO A 82 7.64 -16.74 -0.15
C PRO A 82 7.82 -15.75 -1.30
N ASP A 83 6.85 -14.86 -1.52
CA ASP A 83 6.98 -13.78 -2.51
C ASP A 83 8.15 -12.86 -2.18
N THR A 84 8.37 -12.59 -0.90
CA THR A 84 9.46 -11.74 -0.39
C THR A 84 10.29 -12.53 0.62
N ASP A 85 11.58 -12.68 0.36
CA ASP A 85 12.48 -13.46 1.23
C ASP A 85 12.97 -12.64 2.42
N LEU A 86 13.26 -11.35 2.22
CA LEU A 86 13.78 -10.46 3.26
C LEU A 86 13.23 -9.06 3.11
N VAL A 87 12.88 -8.46 4.23
CA VAL A 87 12.53 -7.04 4.31
C VAL A 87 13.53 -6.32 5.19
N LEU A 88 14.24 -5.37 4.62
CA LEU A 88 15.07 -4.41 5.35
C LEU A 88 14.30 -3.09 5.52
N THR A 89 14.31 -2.56 6.71
CA THR A 89 13.87 -1.17 6.88
C THR A 89 14.93 -0.21 6.34
N VAL A 90 14.52 0.99 5.96
CA VAL A 90 15.48 2.06 5.53
C VAL A 90 16.58 2.25 6.58
N ARG A 91 16.25 2.16 7.87
CA ARG A 91 17.25 2.26 8.95
C ARG A 91 18.23 1.09 8.99
N GLU A 92 17.76 -0.12 8.75
CA GLU A 92 18.62 -1.31 8.70
C GLU A 92 19.52 -1.25 7.48
N PHE A 93 18.99 -0.88 6.33
CA PHE A 93 19.78 -0.69 5.12
C PHE A 93 20.86 0.39 5.30
N ALA A 94 20.52 1.53 5.88
CA ALA A 94 21.50 2.57 6.21
C ALA A 94 22.63 2.08 7.15
N ARG A 95 22.35 1.09 8.02
CA ARG A 95 23.40 0.47 8.85
C ARG A 95 24.30 -0.44 8.00
N VAL A 96 23.75 -1.18 7.04
CA VAL A 96 24.52 -1.99 6.10
C VAL A 96 25.49 -1.10 5.32
N LEU A 97 24.99 -0.03 4.71
CA LEU A 97 25.82 0.92 3.95
C LEU A 97 26.98 1.46 4.81
N ARG A 98 26.69 1.93 6.03
CA ARG A 98 27.71 2.45 6.94
C ARG A 98 28.76 1.41 7.33
N ARG A 99 28.36 0.16 7.56
CA ARG A 99 29.30 -0.93 7.88
C ARG A 99 30.27 -1.21 6.74
N HIS A 100 29.84 -1.00 5.53
CA HIS A 100 30.66 -1.20 4.31
C HIS A 100 31.35 0.08 3.82
N GLY A 101 31.26 1.20 4.57
CA GLY A 101 31.86 2.46 4.19
C GLY A 101 31.25 3.09 2.94
N ILE A 102 30.00 2.74 2.62
CA ILE A 102 29.31 3.21 1.41
C ILE A 102 28.59 4.53 1.73
N ASP A 103 28.99 5.60 1.03
CA ASP A 103 28.29 6.89 1.04
C ASP A 103 27.51 7.04 -0.28
N LEU A 104 26.18 7.01 -0.20
CA LEU A 104 25.33 7.13 -1.38
C LEU A 104 25.49 8.44 -2.14
N LEU A 105 25.96 9.52 -1.47
CA LEU A 105 26.17 10.81 -2.11
C LEU A 105 27.45 10.86 -2.96
N GLN A 106 28.35 9.87 -2.79
CA GLN A 106 29.63 9.76 -3.50
C GLN A 106 29.63 8.67 -4.57
N ILE A 107 28.54 7.89 -4.68
CA ILE A 107 28.42 6.83 -5.69
C ILE A 107 27.94 7.45 -7.00
N ALA A 108 28.62 7.14 -8.10
CA ALA A 108 28.16 7.50 -9.43
C ALA A 108 26.84 6.78 -9.79
N GLU A 109 26.00 7.46 -10.54
CA GLU A 109 24.80 6.84 -11.09
C GLU A 109 25.17 5.69 -12.04
N SER A 110 24.40 4.62 -12.01
CA SER A 110 24.54 3.46 -12.89
C SER A 110 23.17 2.94 -13.32
N GLU A 111 23.16 2.20 -14.39
CA GLU A 111 21.96 1.49 -14.83
C GLU A 111 21.73 0.23 -14.00
N PHE A 112 20.50 -0.30 -14.07
CA PHE A 112 20.17 -1.59 -13.48
C PHE A 112 20.88 -2.72 -14.23
N ASP A 113 21.41 -3.71 -13.52
CA ASP A 113 22.05 -4.89 -14.10
C ASP A 113 21.09 -5.67 -15.00
N SER A 114 19.83 -5.74 -14.63
CA SER A 114 18.75 -6.36 -15.39
C SER A 114 17.48 -5.58 -15.15
N PRO A 115 17.10 -4.68 -16.08
CA PRO A 115 15.94 -3.82 -15.91
C PRO A 115 14.65 -4.66 -15.97
N PHE A 116 13.99 -4.80 -14.83
CA PHE A 116 12.72 -5.49 -14.68
C PHE A 116 11.74 -4.56 -13.96
N MET A 117 10.64 -4.22 -14.63
CA MET A 117 9.67 -3.26 -14.10
C MET A 117 10.37 -1.96 -13.62
N SER A 118 11.36 -1.52 -14.38
CA SER A 118 12.25 -0.41 -14.02
C SER A 118 11.66 0.96 -14.35
N GLN A 119 10.63 1.01 -15.20
CA GLN A 119 9.96 2.25 -15.56
C GLN A 119 9.11 2.74 -14.38
N ASN A 120 9.59 3.79 -13.73
CA ASN A 120 8.89 4.38 -12.60
C ASN A 120 7.91 5.47 -13.09
N THR A 121 6.69 5.46 -12.55
CA THR A 121 5.66 6.46 -12.84
C THR A 121 5.43 7.38 -11.63
N GLY A 122 4.85 8.55 -11.88
CA GLY A 122 4.41 9.43 -10.80
C GLY A 122 3.42 8.73 -9.86
N ALA A 123 2.48 7.96 -10.40
CA ALA A 123 1.54 7.17 -9.61
C ALA A 123 2.25 6.18 -8.66
N GLY A 124 3.34 5.55 -9.10
CA GLY A 124 4.14 4.68 -8.22
C GLY A 124 4.81 5.45 -7.08
N ALA A 125 5.31 6.64 -7.35
CA ALA A 125 5.96 7.47 -6.34
C ALA A 125 4.99 7.91 -5.24
N ILE A 126 3.80 8.38 -5.60
CA ILE A 126 2.82 8.91 -4.61
C ILE A 126 2.24 7.86 -3.67
N PHE A 127 2.43 6.56 -3.91
CA PHE A 127 2.04 5.50 -2.95
C PHE A 127 2.69 5.69 -1.56
N GLY A 128 3.78 6.43 -1.50
CA GLY A 128 4.48 6.72 -0.24
C GLY A 128 3.77 7.72 0.68
N VAL A 129 2.77 8.44 0.20
CA VAL A 129 2.06 9.47 0.96
C VAL A 129 0.58 9.15 1.10
N THR A 130 -0.04 9.68 2.16
CA THR A 130 -1.50 9.53 2.37
C THR A 130 -2.27 10.26 1.26
N GLY A 131 -3.23 9.57 0.67
CA GLY A 131 -3.99 10.01 -0.52
C GLY A 131 -3.39 9.59 -1.84
N GLY A 132 -2.13 9.13 -1.85
CA GLY A 132 -1.42 8.80 -3.08
C GLY A 132 -1.88 7.50 -3.73
N VAL A 133 -2.23 6.48 -2.94
CA VAL A 133 -2.79 5.22 -3.48
C VAL A 133 -4.16 5.49 -4.09
N MET A 134 -4.99 6.27 -3.40
CA MET A 134 -6.29 6.70 -3.89
C MET A 134 -6.16 7.46 -5.21
N GLU A 135 -5.28 8.46 -5.26
CA GLU A 135 -5.08 9.26 -6.46
C GLU A 135 -4.57 8.41 -7.64
N ALA A 136 -3.62 7.52 -7.41
CA ALA A 136 -3.12 6.60 -8.43
C ALA A 136 -4.22 5.68 -8.97
N ALA A 137 -5.06 5.13 -8.10
CA ALA A 137 -6.20 4.29 -8.48
C ALA A 137 -7.24 5.08 -9.27
N VAL A 138 -7.60 6.26 -8.80
CA VAL A 138 -8.64 7.10 -9.43
C VAL A 138 -8.20 7.61 -10.79
N ARG A 139 -6.92 7.97 -10.98
CA ARG A 139 -6.37 8.31 -12.31
C ARG A 139 -6.62 7.20 -13.33
N THR A 140 -6.40 5.94 -12.93
CA THR A 140 -6.61 4.78 -13.82
C THR A 140 -8.09 4.48 -14.04
N VAL A 141 -8.89 4.45 -12.96
CA VAL A 141 -10.34 4.20 -13.04
C VAL A 141 -11.03 5.25 -13.93
N TYR A 142 -10.68 6.51 -13.76
CA TYR A 142 -11.22 7.60 -14.57
C TYR A 142 -10.93 7.39 -16.06
N HIS A 143 -9.68 7.03 -16.38
CA HIS A 143 -9.30 6.74 -17.77
C HIS A 143 -10.07 5.55 -18.35
N VAL A 144 -10.15 4.44 -17.61
CA VAL A 144 -10.84 3.23 -18.06
C VAL A 144 -12.34 3.49 -18.31
N VAL A 145 -12.97 4.31 -17.48
CA VAL A 145 -14.40 4.58 -17.55
C VAL A 145 -14.75 5.64 -18.58
N THR A 146 -13.94 6.69 -18.69
CA THR A 146 -14.27 7.87 -19.51
C THR A 146 -13.46 7.99 -20.80
N GLY A 147 -12.38 7.24 -20.94
CA GLY A 147 -11.40 7.39 -22.03
C GLY A 147 -10.55 8.67 -21.92
N LYS A 148 -10.68 9.43 -20.83
CA LYS A 148 -9.98 10.71 -20.62
C LYS A 148 -8.99 10.61 -19.46
N GLU A 149 -8.02 11.52 -19.44
CA GLU A 149 -7.11 11.63 -18.31
C GLU A 149 -7.72 12.49 -17.20
N LEU A 150 -7.60 12.02 -15.97
CA LEU A 150 -7.98 12.79 -14.80
C LEU A 150 -6.91 13.85 -14.51
N GLY A 151 -7.34 15.08 -14.30
CA GLY A 151 -6.47 16.16 -13.79
C GLY A 151 -6.07 15.94 -12.33
N HIS A 152 -6.26 16.94 -11.50
CA HIS A 152 -6.02 16.84 -10.07
C HIS A 152 -7.26 16.34 -9.32
N VAL A 153 -7.05 15.45 -8.33
CA VAL A 153 -8.08 15.11 -7.36
C VAL A 153 -8.05 16.17 -6.25
N VAL A 154 -9.18 16.83 -6.04
CA VAL A 154 -9.32 17.79 -4.95
C VAL A 154 -9.83 17.06 -3.72
N TYR A 155 -9.08 17.14 -2.64
CA TYR A 155 -9.47 16.61 -1.34
C TYR A 155 -9.82 17.73 -0.39
N GLU A 156 -10.94 17.59 0.29
CA GLU A 156 -11.39 18.49 1.33
C GLU A 156 -11.37 17.78 2.70
N PRO A 157 -11.12 18.52 3.80
CA PRO A 157 -11.27 17.94 5.14
C PRO A 157 -12.71 17.49 5.38
N ALA A 158 -12.91 16.25 5.77
CA ALA A 158 -14.23 15.73 6.09
C ALA A 158 -14.78 16.38 7.37
N ARG A 159 -16.00 16.89 7.31
CA ARG A 159 -16.62 17.62 8.41
C ARG A 159 -16.73 16.76 9.67
N GLY A 160 -16.18 17.24 10.77
CA GLY A 160 -16.22 16.54 12.07
C GLY A 160 -15.33 15.29 12.17
N LYS A 161 -14.52 15.00 11.15
CA LYS A 161 -13.61 13.85 11.12
C LYS A 161 -12.17 14.35 10.95
N GLN A 162 -11.47 14.52 12.06
CA GLN A 162 -10.06 14.89 12.04
C GLN A 162 -9.24 13.82 11.28
N TRP A 163 -8.29 14.26 10.44
CA TRP A 163 -7.40 13.37 9.66
C TRP A 163 -8.10 12.51 8.58
N VAL A 164 -9.35 12.83 8.25
CA VAL A 164 -10.05 12.29 7.09
C VAL A 164 -10.20 13.39 6.05
N LYS A 165 -9.81 13.07 4.83
CA LYS A 165 -10.06 13.90 3.65
C LYS A 165 -11.04 13.18 2.75
N GLU A 166 -11.92 13.90 2.12
CA GLU A 166 -12.90 13.34 1.19
C GLU A 166 -12.82 14.02 -0.16
N GLY A 167 -13.28 13.36 -1.18
CA GLY A 167 -13.37 13.89 -2.52
C GLY A 167 -14.50 13.23 -3.30
N THR A 168 -14.87 13.85 -4.39
CA THR A 168 -15.84 13.28 -5.33
C THR A 168 -15.24 13.31 -6.73
N VAL A 169 -15.30 12.17 -7.41
CA VAL A 169 -14.85 12.02 -8.79
C VAL A 169 -16.07 11.84 -9.65
N ASP A 170 -16.24 12.75 -10.61
CA ASP A 170 -17.34 12.70 -11.57
C ASP A 170 -16.93 11.85 -12.78
N LEU A 171 -17.58 10.70 -12.95
CA LEU A 171 -17.35 9.77 -14.07
C LEU A 171 -18.33 10.00 -15.24
N GLY A 172 -18.94 11.18 -15.32
CA GLY A 172 -19.92 11.54 -16.34
C GLY A 172 -21.19 10.71 -16.25
N GLU A 173 -21.59 10.07 -17.33
CA GLU A 173 -22.80 9.23 -17.38
C GLU A 173 -22.79 8.03 -16.41
N LYS A 174 -21.61 7.62 -15.92
CA LYS A 174 -21.46 6.54 -14.92
C LYS A 174 -21.68 7.03 -13.48
N GLY A 175 -21.93 8.32 -13.30
CA GLY A 175 -22.22 8.90 -11.99
C GLY A 175 -21.00 9.40 -11.24
N LYS A 176 -21.18 9.62 -9.93
CA LYS A 176 -20.15 10.18 -9.06
C LYS A 176 -19.67 9.13 -8.05
N VAL A 177 -18.37 9.08 -7.84
CA VAL A 177 -17.73 8.21 -6.85
C VAL A 177 -17.24 9.07 -5.70
N LYS A 178 -17.78 8.86 -4.50
CA LYS A 178 -17.29 9.48 -3.26
C LYS A 178 -16.11 8.65 -2.74
N ILE A 179 -15.03 9.32 -2.42
CA ILE A 179 -13.79 8.72 -1.92
C ILE A 179 -13.39 9.34 -0.60
N ALA A 180 -12.71 8.56 0.24
CA ALA A 180 -12.14 9.06 1.49
C ALA A 180 -10.69 8.57 1.66
N VAL A 181 -9.89 9.40 2.30
CA VAL A 181 -8.50 9.12 2.66
C VAL A 181 -8.35 9.35 4.15
N VAL A 182 -7.89 8.34 4.87
CA VAL A 182 -7.68 8.41 6.31
C VAL A 182 -6.31 7.85 6.70
N HIS A 183 -5.66 8.51 7.64
CA HIS A 183 -4.39 8.02 8.18
C HIS A 183 -4.36 8.08 9.72
N GLY A 184 -3.64 7.12 10.31
CA GLY A 184 -3.68 6.87 11.75
C GLY A 184 -4.86 5.98 12.13
N LEU A 185 -4.61 4.81 12.74
CA LEU A 185 -5.64 3.79 12.99
C LEU A 185 -6.76 4.28 13.93
N ALA A 186 -6.44 5.15 14.89
CA ALA A 186 -7.46 5.72 15.75
C ALA A 186 -8.51 6.59 15.01
N ASN A 187 -8.14 7.12 13.84
CA ASN A 187 -9.02 7.97 13.06
C ASN A 187 -9.98 7.17 12.15
N VAL A 188 -9.70 5.88 11.96
CA VAL A 188 -10.50 5.00 11.12
C VAL A 188 -11.80 4.58 11.82
N GLU A 189 -11.82 4.54 13.15
CA GLU A 189 -12.94 3.99 13.94
C GLU A 189 -14.29 4.63 13.59
N LYS A 190 -14.34 5.94 13.40
CA LYS A 190 -15.57 6.64 13.01
C LYS A 190 -16.12 6.17 11.65
N ILE A 191 -15.22 5.89 10.72
CA ILE A 191 -15.62 5.35 9.40
C ILE A 191 -16.12 3.92 9.55
N LEU A 192 -15.46 3.10 10.39
CA LEU A 192 -15.91 1.73 10.66
C LEU A 192 -17.27 1.70 11.33
N GLU A 193 -17.56 2.64 12.24
CA GLU A 193 -18.88 2.79 12.84
C GLU A 193 -19.95 3.13 11.77
N GLU A 194 -19.66 4.06 10.88
CA GLU A 194 -20.58 4.40 9.78
C GLU A 194 -20.83 3.20 8.83
N ILE A 195 -19.79 2.38 8.57
CA ILE A 195 -19.96 1.15 7.78
C ILE A 195 -20.86 0.15 8.48
N ARG A 196 -20.66 -0.10 9.79
CA ARG A 196 -21.50 -1.01 10.59
C ARG A 196 -22.94 -0.56 10.66
N GLU A 197 -23.16 0.75 10.73
CA GLU A 197 -24.50 1.35 10.77
C GLU A 197 -25.18 1.47 9.39
N GLY A 198 -24.48 1.11 8.31
CA GLY A 198 -24.97 1.27 6.94
C GLY A 198 -25.09 2.73 6.48
N LYS A 199 -24.42 3.64 7.16
CA LYS A 199 -24.46 5.10 6.89
C LYS A 199 -23.27 5.61 6.07
N CYS A 200 -22.29 4.75 5.78
CA CYS A 200 -21.11 5.14 5.02
C CYS A 200 -21.47 5.44 3.57
N GLU A 201 -21.21 6.65 3.13
CA GLU A 201 -21.49 7.12 1.77
C GLU A 201 -20.30 6.96 0.80
N TYR A 202 -19.13 6.57 1.30
CA TYR A 202 -17.96 6.40 0.46
C TYR A 202 -18.01 5.08 -0.32
N HIS A 203 -17.50 5.13 -1.55
CA HIS A 203 -17.37 3.96 -2.42
C HIS A 203 -15.98 3.33 -2.29
N PHE A 204 -14.95 4.16 -2.14
CA PHE A 204 -13.57 3.71 -2.00
C PHE A 204 -12.86 4.51 -0.90
N ILE A 205 -12.15 3.81 -0.01
CA ILE A 205 -11.49 4.40 1.15
C ILE A 205 -10.03 3.96 1.19
N GLU A 206 -9.12 4.91 1.16
CA GLU A 206 -7.72 4.67 1.46
C GLU A 206 -7.48 4.73 2.96
N VAL A 207 -6.79 3.71 3.50
CA VAL A 207 -6.37 3.69 4.90
C VAL A 207 -4.86 3.49 5.01
N MET A 208 -4.20 4.43 5.70
CA MET A 208 -2.80 4.33 6.09
C MET A 208 -2.67 4.26 7.61
N ALA A 209 -1.97 3.25 8.14
CA ALA A 209 -1.77 3.11 9.58
C ALA A 209 -0.88 4.22 10.16
N CYS A 210 0.08 4.70 9.38
CA CYS A 210 1.01 5.74 9.81
C CYS A 210 0.47 7.14 9.47
N PRO A 211 0.65 8.14 10.36
CA PRO A 211 0.39 9.53 10.04
C PRO A 211 1.17 9.98 8.80
N GLY A 212 0.52 10.69 7.87
CA GLY A 212 1.16 11.13 6.63
C GLY A 212 1.45 10.03 5.60
N GLY A 213 1.27 8.77 5.93
CA GLY A 213 1.53 7.61 5.06
C GLY A 213 2.90 6.96 5.29
N CYS A 214 3.42 6.26 4.28
CA CYS A 214 4.66 5.50 4.38
C CYS A 214 5.91 6.36 4.58
N VAL A 215 5.88 7.63 4.18
CA VAL A 215 6.97 8.62 4.42
C VAL A 215 7.29 8.77 5.91
N ASP A 216 6.34 8.44 6.80
CA ASP A 216 6.50 8.40 8.25
C ASP A 216 6.41 6.97 8.83
N GLY A 217 6.63 5.98 8.01
CA GLY A 217 6.63 4.58 8.43
C GLY A 217 7.63 4.28 9.56
N GLY A 218 7.33 3.27 10.38
CA GLY A 218 8.15 2.87 11.53
C GLY A 218 9.59 2.44 11.19
N GLY A 219 9.90 2.21 9.92
CA GLY A 219 11.24 1.90 9.41
C GLY A 219 12.06 3.12 8.97
N THR A 220 11.48 4.34 8.98
CA THR A 220 12.18 5.57 8.61
C THR A 220 13.00 6.14 9.77
N ILE A 221 13.90 7.08 9.46
CA ILE A 221 14.64 7.84 10.45
C ILE A 221 13.73 8.95 10.97
N ARG A 222 13.41 8.89 12.27
CA ARG A 222 12.69 9.96 12.96
C ARG A 222 13.64 11.01 13.48
N ALA A 223 13.32 12.28 13.27
CA ALA A 223 14.04 13.37 13.91
C ALA A 223 13.45 13.63 15.30
N LYS A 224 14.32 13.96 16.25
CA LYS A 224 13.90 14.32 17.60
C LYS A 224 13.10 15.62 17.66
N ASN A 225 13.44 16.57 16.81
CA ASN A 225 12.80 17.91 16.74
C ASN A 225 12.22 18.12 15.33
N SER A 226 11.13 18.87 15.20
CA SER A 226 10.46 19.19 13.92
C SER A 226 9.97 17.96 13.13
N TYR A 227 9.31 17.03 13.82
CA TYR A 227 8.74 15.84 13.20
C TYR A 227 7.77 16.16 12.04
N LEU A 228 6.86 17.11 12.25
CA LEU A 228 5.88 17.51 11.23
C LEU A 228 6.56 18.13 10.01
N ASP A 229 7.53 19.03 10.21
CA ASP A 229 8.23 19.68 9.11
C ASP A 229 8.96 18.69 8.19
N LYS A 230 9.50 17.60 8.76
CA LYS A 230 10.15 16.56 7.96
C LYS A 230 9.17 15.65 7.24
N MET A 231 8.03 15.38 7.83
CA MET A 231 6.96 14.64 7.16
C MET A 231 6.46 15.46 5.96
N ASP A 232 6.25 16.76 6.13
CA ASP A 232 5.83 17.66 5.07
C ASP A 232 6.87 17.77 3.95
N ALA A 233 8.15 17.93 4.30
CA ALA A 233 9.23 17.98 3.32
C ALA A 233 9.35 16.68 2.50
N ARG A 234 9.18 15.50 3.13
CA ARG A 234 9.14 14.21 2.43
C ARG A 234 7.93 14.10 1.52
N THR A 235 6.77 14.51 2.01
CA THR A 235 5.53 14.53 1.24
C THR A 235 5.65 15.41 0.01
N GLN A 236 6.16 16.64 0.16
CA GLN A 236 6.41 17.54 -0.95
C GLN A 236 7.42 16.98 -1.96
N SER A 237 8.46 16.29 -1.48
CA SER A 237 9.43 15.65 -2.35
C SER A 237 8.82 14.55 -3.20
N ILE A 238 7.94 13.74 -2.63
CA ILE A 238 7.22 12.68 -3.36
C ILE A 238 6.29 13.29 -4.43
N TYR A 239 5.53 14.34 -4.10
CA TYR A 239 4.67 15.01 -5.08
C TYR A 239 5.48 15.72 -6.18
N ARG A 240 6.67 16.24 -5.87
CA ARG A 240 7.58 16.79 -6.89
C ARG A 240 8.04 15.68 -7.84
N ILE A 241 8.44 14.52 -7.31
CA ILE A 241 8.78 13.36 -8.14
C ILE A 241 7.62 12.98 -9.08
N ASP A 242 6.38 12.97 -8.60
CA ASP A 242 5.21 12.70 -9.45
C ASP A 242 5.06 13.77 -10.55
N ALA A 243 5.20 15.05 -10.19
CA ALA A 243 5.05 16.15 -11.14
C ALA A 243 6.12 16.14 -12.24
N ASP A 244 7.35 15.77 -11.90
CA ASP A 244 8.49 15.75 -12.80
C ASP A 244 8.57 14.49 -13.69
N ARG A 245 7.75 13.45 -13.42
CA ARG A 245 7.75 12.23 -14.24
C ARG A 245 7.03 12.42 -15.57
N PRO A 246 7.63 11.95 -16.68
CA PRO A 246 6.97 11.97 -18.01
C PRO A 246 5.67 11.18 -18.02
N ILE A 247 5.64 10.06 -17.29
CA ILE A 247 4.47 9.19 -17.15
C ILE A 247 3.99 9.26 -15.70
N ARG A 248 2.82 9.84 -15.51
CA ARG A 248 2.21 10.00 -14.17
C ARG A 248 1.20 8.90 -13.84
N GLN A 249 0.67 8.21 -14.84
CA GLN A 249 -0.40 7.23 -14.70
C GLN A 249 0.14 5.80 -14.78
N SER A 250 -0.36 4.91 -13.90
CA SER A 250 0.04 3.50 -13.89
C SER A 250 -0.35 2.76 -15.16
N HIS A 251 -1.53 3.04 -15.73
CA HIS A 251 -2.02 2.41 -16.95
C HIS A 251 -1.23 2.80 -18.23
N ARG A 252 -0.37 3.80 -18.15
CA ARG A 252 0.54 4.20 -19.22
C ARG A 252 1.96 3.67 -19.04
N ASN A 253 2.22 2.94 -17.97
CA ASN A 253 3.53 2.35 -17.74
C ASN A 253 3.80 1.24 -18.76
N PRO A 254 4.84 1.37 -19.63
CA PRO A 254 5.11 0.38 -20.66
C PRO A 254 5.46 -1.00 -20.07
N ASP A 255 6.11 -1.04 -18.89
CA ASP A 255 6.41 -2.31 -18.24
C ASP A 255 5.12 -3.01 -17.76
N VAL A 256 4.12 -2.25 -17.28
CA VAL A 256 2.82 -2.81 -16.88
C VAL A 256 2.04 -3.30 -18.09
N ILE A 257 2.05 -2.54 -19.18
CA ILE A 257 1.40 -2.95 -20.44
C ILE A 257 2.03 -4.26 -20.93
N ARG A 258 3.37 -4.30 -21.02
CA ARG A 258 4.10 -5.52 -21.43
C ARG A 258 3.81 -6.71 -20.53
N LEU A 259 3.73 -6.49 -19.20
CA LEU A 259 3.40 -7.53 -18.23
C LEU A 259 2.05 -8.19 -18.53
N TYR A 260 1.04 -7.39 -18.86
CA TYR A 260 -0.27 -7.93 -19.23
C TYR A 260 -0.23 -8.63 -20.58
N ASP A 261 0.38 -8.03 -21.60
CA ASP A 261 0.41 -8.57 -22.96
C ASP A 261 1.18 -9.89 -23.04
N GLU A 262 2.32 -10.00 -22.33
CA GLU A 262 3.22 -11.16 -22.43
C GLU A 262 2.99 -12.23 -21.37
N PHE A 263 2.38 -11.86 -20.22
CA PHE A 263 2.33 -12.79 -19.10
C PHE A 263 0.97 -12.89 -18.41
N LEU A 264 0.37 -11.78 -18.01
CA LEU A 264 -0.89 -11.81 -17.24
C LEU A 264 -2.15 -11.89 -18.12
N GLU A 265 -2.02 -11.74 -19.46
CA GLU A 265 -3.09 -11.75 -20.47
C GLU A 265 -3.99 -10.51 -20.38
N LYS A 266 -4.74 -10.37 -19.31
CA LYS A 266 -5.64 -9.23 -19.04
C LYS A 266 -5.92 -9.07 -17.54
N PRO A 267 -6.41 -7.92 -17.10
CA PRO A 267 -6.93 -7.77 -15.74
C PRO A 267 -7.99 -8.83 -15.44
N LEU A 268 -7.95 -9.38 -14.22
CA LEU A 268 -8.84 -10.45 -13.74
C LEU A 268 -8.75 -11.77 -14.51
N SER A 269 -7.68 -12.01 -15.30
CA SER A 269 -7.38 -13.35 -15.78
C SER A 269 -7.05 -14.27 -14.59
N HIS A 270 -7.19 -15.57 -14.75
CA HIS A 270 -6.84 -16.53 -13.70
C HIS A 270 -5.41 -16.34 -13.19
N ARG A 271 -4.45 -16.06 -14.10
CA ARG A 271 -3.06 -15.80 -13.73
C ARG A 271 -2.90 -14.49 -12.96
N ALA A 272 -3.57 -13.42 -13.39
CA ALA A 272 -3.56 -12.15 -12.68
C ALA A 272 -4.16 -12.31 -11.27
N GLU A 273 -5.28 -13.00 -11.12
CA GLU A 273 -5.88 -13.27 -9.81
C GLU A 273 -4.96 -14.08 -8.91
N THR A 274 -4.33 -15.12 -9.43
CA THR A 274 -3.42 -15.97 -8.65
C THR A 274 -2.21 -15.21 -8.14
N LEU A 275 -1.61 -14.36 -8.97
CA LEU A 275 -0.34 -13.70 -8.68
C LEU A 275 -0.49 -12.34 -8.01
N LEU A 276 -1.59 -11.63 -8.26
CA LEU A 276 -1.78 -10.26 -7.81
C LEU A 276 -2.81 -10.12 -6.67
N HIS A 277 -3.58 -11.17 -6.37
CA HIS A 277 -4.60 -11.12 -5.34
C HIS A 277 -4.29 -12.06 -4.16
N THR A 278 -4.92 -11.81 -3.03
CA THR A 278 -4.77 -12.58 -1.80
C THR A 278 -6.06 -12.56 -0.99
N ASN A 279 -6.07 -13.26 0.12
CA ASN A 279 -7.18 -13.28 1.06
C ASN A 279 -6.72 -12.89 2.48
N TYR A 280 -7.68 -12.55 3.32
CA TYR A 280 -7.45 -12.19 4.71
C TYR A 280 -8.25 -13.11 5.62
N LYS A 281 -7.81 -13.24 6.88
CA LYS A 281 -8.39 -14.17 7.84
C LYS A 281 -8.67 -13.48 9.15
N ASP A 282 -9.74 -13.86 9.81
CA ASP A 282 -9.95 -13.52 11.22
C ASP A 282 -8.78 -14.07 12.05
N ARG A 283 -8.04 -13.16 12.67
CA ARG A 283 -6.89 -13.45 13.54
C ARG A 283 -7.14 -12.95 14.96
N GLN A 284 -8.39 -12.74 15.34
CA GLN A 284 -8.73 -12.42 16.73
C GLN A 284 -8.20 -13.53 17.62
N GLN A 285 -7.33 -13.17 18.55
CA GLN A 285 -6.98 -14.08 19.62
C GLN A 285 -8.20 -14.18 20.53
N LYS A 286 -8.93 -15.31 20.50
CA LYS A 286 -9.89 -15.60 21.55
C LYS A 286 -9.19 -15.41 22.87
N ARG A 287 -9.63 -14.41 23.64
CA ARG A 287 -9.01 -14.09 24.95
C ARG A 287 -8.94 -15.36 25.78
N ARG A 288 -7.74 -15.92 25.91
CA ARG A 288 -7.50 -17.17 26.67
C ARG A 288 -7.68 -16.99 28.18
N ASN A 289 -7.98 -15.78 28.66
CA ASN A 289 -8.11 -15.49 30.07
C ASN A 289 -9.28 -14.52 30.33
N PRO A 290 -10.49 -15.05 30.63
CA PRO A 290 -11.64 -14.21 30.95
C PRO A 290 -11.41 -13.31 32.17
N GLY A 291 -10.54 -13.69 33.13
CA GLY A 291 -10.24 -12.89 34.31
C GLY A 291 -9.52 -11.55 34.06
N ILE A 292 -8.78 -11.41 32.95
CA ILE A 292 -8.15 -10.12 32.60
C ILE A 292 -9.20 -9.13 32.08
N ALA A 293 -10.24 -9.61 31.39
CA ALA A 293 -11.33 -8.74 30.90
C ALA A 293 -12.10 -8.12 32.08
N GLU A 294 -12.40 -8.91 33.12
CA GLU A 294 -13.05 -8.42 34.34
C GLU A 294 -12.20 -7.42 35.12
N ILE A 295 -10.87 -7.58 35.13
CA ILE A 295 -9.97 -6.63 35.77
C ILE A 295 -9.99 -5.28 35.05
N TRP A 296 -9.97 -5.27 33.71
CA TRP A 296 -10.02 -4.02 32.93
C TRP A 296 -11.39 -3.35 33.01
N GLU A 297 -12.46 -4.08 33.12
CA GLU A 297 -13.79 -3.52 33.34
C GLU A 297 -13.91 -2.86 34.74
N LYS A 298 -13.36 -3.48 35.75
CA LYS A 298 -13.28 -2.90 37.10
C LYS A 298 -12.38 -1.65 37.21
N VAL A 299 -11.30 -1.61 36.45
CA VAL A 299 -10.41 -0.43 36.36
C VAL A 299 -11.05 0.73 35.59
N ARG A 300 -11.99 0.46 34.69
CA ARG A 300 -12.72 1.47 33.92
C ARG A 300 -13.88 2.12 34.68
N LEU A 301 -14.38 1.44 35.72
CA LEU A 301 -15.55 1.85 36.49
C LEU A 301 -15.18 2.40 37.89
N GLY A 302 -13.92 2.44 38.28
CA GLY A 302 -13.37 3.09 39.46
C GLY A 302 -12.60 4.34 39.11
#